data_2f5f9e0150d97b9bd0f830ca9ea8f4ac
#
_entry.id   2f5f9e0150d97b9bd0f830ca9ea8f4ac
#
_cell.length_a   1.000
_cell.length_b   1.000
_cell.length_c   1.000
_cell.angle_alpha   90.00
_cell.angle_beta   90.00
_cell.angle_gamma   90.00
#
_symmetry.space_group_name_H-M   'P 1'
#
loop_
_entity.id
_entity.type
_entity.pdbx_description
1 polymer ?
#
loop_
_entity_poly.entity_id
_entity_poly.type
_entity_poly.pdbx_seq_one_letter_code
_entity_poly.pdbx_strand_id
1 'polypeptide(L)'
;VAHDCRLGNHIIMANAASLAGHITIGDHSVIGGLTGVLQFVRVGDYVMVGGCCAIGQDIPPFTFAAGGYRAHLYGLNTVGLQRHGFSADRIASLRKAFDLLFREGHRTAEAIRLAKKEFKGQADVAKILAFMEGTKRGISRAVSLDTEREFDQQV
;
A
#
# COMPACT_ATOMS: atom_id res chain seq x y z
N VAL A 1 0.70 12.87 -15.50
CA VAL A 1 -0.25 13.19 -14.42
C VAL A 1 -1.42 13.95 -15.01
N ALA A 2 -2.63 13.44 -14.87
CA ALA A 2 -3.83 14.11 -15.34
C ALA A 2 -4.36 15.14 -14.31
N HIS A 3 -5.57 15.66 -14.55
CA HIS A 3 -6.17 16.75 -13.78
C HIS A 3 -6.51 16.37 -12.33
N ASP A 4 -6.51 17.36 -11.44
CA ASP A 4 -6.96 17.27 -10.05
C ASP A 4 -6.23 16.22 -9.17
N CYS A 5 -5.04 15.81 -9.58
CA CYS A 5 -4.20 14.93 -8.74
C CYS A 5 -3.57 15.70 -7.58
N ARG A 6 -3.49 15.03 -6.43
CA ARG A 6 -2.81 15.53 -5.22
C ARG A 6 -1.61 14.64 -4.95
N LEU A 7 -0.43 15.21 -5.06
CA LEU A 7 0.82 14.51 -4.84
C LEU A 7 1.48 15.04 -3.57
N GLY A 8 1.86 14.14 -2.67
CA GLY A 8 2.65 14.45 -1.49
C GLY A 8 4.11 14.78 -1.84
N ASN A 9 4.98 14.64 -0.86
CA ASN A 9 6.40 14.99 -0.98
C ASN A 9 7.25 13.76 -1.30
N HIS A 10 8.40 13.98 -1.95
CA HIS A 10 9.39 12.94 -2.24
C HIS A 10 8.83 11.73 -3.00
N ILE A 11 7.91 11.97 -3.92
CA ILE A 11 7.34 10.92 -4.77
C ILE A 11 8.29 10.65 -5.94
N ILE A 12 8.50 9.37 -6.23
CA ILE A 12 9.23 8.92 -7.42
C ILE A 12 8.23 8.28 -8.38
N MET A 13 8.15 8.82 -9.58
CA MET A 13 7.43 8.22 -10.69
C MET A 13 8.46 7.80 -11.74
N ALA A 14 8.57 6.48 -11.96
CA ALA A 14 9.47 5.96 -12.96
C ALA A 14 8.94 6.17 -14.37
N ASN A 15 9.76 5.86 -15.39
CA ASN A 15 9.45 6.12 -16.79
C ASN A 15 8.06 5.59 -17.20
N ALA A 16 7.31 6.41 -17.90
CA ALA A 16 5.96 6.12 -18.40
C ALA A 16 4.90 5.73 -17.35
N ALA A 17 5.15 5.97 -16.05
CA ALA A 17 4.10 5.88 -15.04
C ALA A 17 3.03 6.95 -15.29
N SER A 18 1.76 6.56 -15.28
CA SER A 18 0.64 7.41 -15.67
C SER A 18 -0.44 7.46 -14.59
N LEU A 19 -0.86 8.67 -14.24
CA LEU A 19 -1.95 8.91 -13.31
C LEU A 19 -3.15 9.49 -14.06
N ALA A 20 -4.31 8.84 -13.93
CA ALA A 20 -5.58 9.40 -14.38
C ALA A 20 -6.03 10.54 -13.45
N GLY A 21 -7.24 11.09 -13.64
CA GLY A 21 -7.72 12.23 -12.85
C GLY A 21 -8.05 11.91 -11.39
N HIS A 22 -7.96 12.93 -10.53
CA HIS A 22 -8.38 12.88 -9.12
C HIS A 22 -7.66 11.83 -8.26
N ILE A 23 -6.40 11.53 -8.54
CA ILE A 23 -5.59 10.60 -7.76
C ILE A 23 -4.92 11.32 -6.60
N THR A 24 -4.79 10.64 -5.49
CA THR A 24 -3.98 11.10 -4.35
C THR A 24 -2.83 10.13 -4.12
N ILE A 25 -1.60 10.63 -4.03
CA ILE A 25 -0.41 9.83 -3.66
C ILE A 25 0.22 10.46 -2.41
N GLY A 26 0.43 9.62 -1.40
CA GLY A 26 1.07 10.00 -0.15
C GLY A 26 2.59 10.17 -0.26
N ASP A 27 3.18 10.70 0.80
CA ASP A 27 4.61 11.02 0.87
C ASP A 27 5.51 9.78 0.68
N HIS A 28 6.68 9.99 0.11
CA HIS A 28 7.73 8.97 -0.05
C HIS A 28 7.31 7.72 -0.84
N SER A 29 6.28 7.82 -1.66
CA SER A 29 5.81 6.68 -2.47
C SER A 29 6.50 6.61 -3.82
N VAL A 30 6.67 5.39 -4.30
CA VAL A 30 7.33 5.09 -5.57
C VAL A 30 6.33 4.39 -6.49
N ILE A 31 6.15 4.92 -7.69
CA ILE A 31 5.32 4.33 -8.75
C ILE A 31 6.22 3.78 -9.84
N GLY A 32 6.25 2.48 -9.98
CA GLY A 32 7.08 1.78 -10.96
C GLY A 32 6.75 2.14 -12.40
N GLY A 33 7.72 1.94 -13.29
CA GLY A 33 7.59 2.28 -14.70
C GLY A 33 6.45 1.53 -15.41
N LEU A 34 5.86 2.14 -16.43
CA LEU A 34 4.76 1.59 -17.21
C LEU A 34 3.50 1.26 -16.37
N THR A 35 3.39 1.82 -15.19
CA THR A 35 2.23 1.62 -14.30
C THR A 35 1.15 2.65 -14.57
N GLY A 36 -0.08 2.20 -14.72
CA GLY A 36 -1.27 3.03 -14.84
C GLY A 36 -2.11 3.03 -13.56
N VAL A 37 -2.45 4.22 -13.06
CA VAL A 37 -3.32 4.38 -11.89
C VAL A 37 -4.66 4.94 -12.35
N LEU A 38 -5.75 4.25 -12.05
CA LEU A 38 -7.11 4.62 -12.46
C LEU A 38 -7.65 5.78 -11.63
N GLN A 39 -8.67 6.48 -12.18
CA GLN A 39 -9.28 7.64 -11.54
C GLN A 39 -9.75 7.37 -10.11
N PHE A 40 -9.60 8.37 -9.25
CA PHE A 40 -10.05 8.39 -7.85
C PHE A 40 -9.34 7.40 -6.93
N VAL A 41 -8.30 6.74 -7.39
CA VAL A 41 -7.48 5.86 -6.54
C VAL A 41 -6.63 6.71 -5.58
N ARG A 42 -6.47 6.19 -4.37
CA ARG A 42 -5.53 6.73 -3.38
C ARG A 42 -4.40 5.74 -3.14
N VAL A 43 -3.20 6.26 -3.12
CA VAL A 43 -1.98 5.54 -2.74
C VAL A 43 -1.47 6.17 -1.44
N GLY A 44 -1.25 5.38 -0.41
CA GLY A 44 -0.79 5.87 0.89
C GLY A 44 0.69 6.27 0.90
N ASP A 45 1.17 6.69 2.07
CA ASP A 45 2.58 7.04 2.27
C ASP A 45 3.49 5.80 2.24
N TYR A 46 4.73 5.97 1.82
CA TYR A 46 5.76 4.92 1.80
C TYR A 46 5.37 3.68 1.00
N VAL A 47 4.47 3.82 0.06
CA VAL A 47 4.07 2.72 -0.82
C VAL A 47 5.12 2.51 -1.91
N MET A 48 5.39 1.25 -2.23
CA MET A 48 6.10 0.87 -3.44
C MET A 48 5.14 0.16 -4.38
N VAL A 49 5.00 0.65 -5.60
CA VAL A 49 4.28 -0.02 -6.69
C VAL A 49 5.29 -0.54 -7.69
N GLY A 50 5.26 -1.82 -7.98
CA GLY A 50 6.08 -2.45 -9.01
C GLY A 50 5.76 -1.91 -10.40
N GLY A 51 6.65 -2.16 -11.36
CA GLY A 51 6.42 -1.78 -12.75
C GLY A 51 5.33 -2.60 -13.44
N CYS A 52 4.85 -2.09 -14.57
CA CYS A 52 3.86 -2.77 -15.44
C CYS A 52 2.57 -3.15 -14.72
N CYS A 53 2.12 -2.34 -13.77
CA CYS A 53 0.92 -2.58 -12.99
C CYS A 53 -0.27 -1.73 -13.45
N ALA A 54 -1.47 -2.25 -13.25
CA ALA A 54 -2.70 -1.46 -13.32
C ALA A 54 -3.35 -1.38 -11.94
N ILE A 55 -3.41 -0.17 -11.37
CA ILE A 55 -3.94 0.09 -10.04
C ILE A 55 -5.37 0.59 -10.16
N GLY A 56 -6.33 -0.23 -9.75
CA GLY A 56 -7.77 0.09 -9.81
C GLY A 56 -8.43 0.31 -8.46
N GLN A 57 -7.76 -0.03 -7.38
CA GLN A 57 -8.22 0.12 -5.99
C GLN A 57 -7.16 0.82 -5.16
N ASP A 58 -7.56 1.33 -3.99
CA ASP A 58 -6.67 2.03 -3.08
C ASP A 58 -5.55 1.13 -2.56
N ILE A 59 -4.35 1.67 -2.47
CA ILE A 59 -3.15 1.01 -1.93
C ILE A 59 -2.84 1.61 -0.56
N PRO A 60 -2.95 0.83 0.53
CA PRO A 60 -2.75 1.35 1.87
C PRO A 60 -1.29 1.72 2.15
N PRO A 61 -1.05 2.64 3.12
CA PRO A 61 0.31 3.06 3.47
C PRO A 61 1.23 1.90 3.83
N PHE A 62 2.52 2.07 3.60
CA PHE A 62 3.62 1.17 3.97
C PHE A 62 3.67 -0.15 3.20
N THR A 63 2.83 -0.34 2.19
CA THR A 63 2.71 -1.61 1.49
C THR A 63 3.46 -1.64 0.16
N PHE A 64 3.72 -2.85 -0.32
CA PHE A 64 4.22 -3.13 -1.65
C PHE A 64 3.11 -3.73 -2.51
N ALA A 65 2.84 -3.13 -3.66
CA ALA A 65 1.86 -3.61 -4.63
C ALA A 65 2.51 -3.97 -5.96
N ALA A 66 2.12 -5.09 -6.53
CA ALA A 66 2.63 -5.58 -7.82
C ALA A 66 1.60 -6.47 -8.52
N GLY A 67 1.96 -7.06 -9.68
CA GLY A 67 1.19 -8.13 -10.29
C GLY A 67 0.37 -7.75 -11.52
N GLY A 68 0.84 -6.84 -12.35
CA GLY A 68 0.27 -6.57 -13.68
C GLY A 68 -1.15 -5.99 -13.65
N TYR A 69 -2.06 -6.54 -14.44
CA TYR A 69 -3.44 -6.09 -14.47
C TYR A 69 -4.19 -6.51 -13.19
N ARG A 70 -4.70 -5.51 -12.45
CA ARG A 70 -5.17 -5.61 -11.07
C ARG A 70 -4.04 -5.97 -10.11
N ALA A 71 -3.23 -4.98 -9.79
CA ALA A 71 -2.19 -5.13 -8.79
C ALA A 71 -2.75 -5.59 -7.43
N HIS A 72 -1.98 -6.42 -6.76
CA HIS A 72 -2.27 -6.96 -5.43
C HIS A 72 -1.22 -6.49 -4.43
N LEU A 73 -1.56 -6.54 -3.14
CA LEU A 73 -0.61 -6.29 -2.06
C LEU A 73 0.24 -7.56 -1.84
N TYR A 74 1.56 -7.41 -1.97
CA TYR A 74 2.52 -8.49 -1.71
C TYR A 74 3.14 -8.41 -0.30
N GLY A 75 2.71 -7.49 0.52
CA GLY A 75 3.19 -7.29 1.87
C GLY A 75 3.60 -5.85 2.14
N LEU A 76 4.53 -5.66 3.06
CA LEU A 76 5.10 -4.36 3.36
C LEU A 76 6.20 -3.97 2.37
N ASN A 77 6.35 -2.66 2.15
CA ASN A 77 7.53 -2.08 1.51
C ASN A 77 8.73 -2.09 2.47
N THR A 78 9.16 -3.27 2.91
CA THR A 78 10.17 -3.43 3.96
C THR A 78 11.47 -2.70 3.64
N VAL A 79 11.98 -2.84 2.43
CA VAL A 79 13.22 -2.17 1.99
C VAL A 79 13.07 -0.66 2.02
N GLY A 80 11.97 -0.13 1.51
CA GLY A 80 11.70 1.31 1.54
C GLY A 80 11.58 1.84 2.97
N LEU A 81 10.88 1.13 3.84
CA LEU A 81 10.73 1.51 5.26
C LEU A 81 12.08 1.54 5.98
N GLN A 82 12.94 0.52 5.78
CA GLN A 82 14.29 0.48 6.34
C GLN A 82 15.14 1.66 5.86
N ARG A 83 15.11 1.98 4.56
CA ARG A 83 15.83 3.13 3.98
C ARG A 83 15.37 4.47 4.57
N HIS A 84 14.12 4.56 4.99
CA HIS A 84 13.56 5.75 5.64
C HIS A 84 13.68 5.73 7.18
N GLY A 85 14.49 4.83 7.74
CA GLY A 85 14.82 4.81 9.17
C GLY A 85 13.75 4.21 10.09
N PHE A 86 12.81 3.44 9.55
CA PHE A 86 11.86 2.69 10.37
C PHE A 86 12.61 1.60 11.15
N SER A 87 12.40 1.55 12.46
CA SER A 87 13.02 0.53 13.31
C SER A 87 12.48 -0.86 13.00
N ALA A 88 13.27 -1.89 13.35
CA ALA A 88 12.83 -3.28 13.23
C ALA A 88 11.52 -3.55 13.98
N ASP A 89 11.35 -2.95 15.16
CA ASP A 89 10.12 -3.10 15.96
C ASP A 89 8.91 -2.46 15.28
N ARG A 90 9.06 -1.27 14.69
CA ARG A 90 7.99 -0.63 13.90
C ARG A 90 7.58 -1.50 12.71
N ILE A 91 8.55 -2.03 11.97
CA ILE A 91 8.30 -2.91 10.81
C ILE A 91 7.64 -4.21 11.26
N ALA A 92 8.09 -4.83 12.35
CA ALA A 92 7.48 -6.03 12.88
C ALA A 92 6.01 -5.82 13.30
N SER A 93 5.72 -4.69 13.93
CA SER A 93 4.36 -4.30 14.30
C SER A 93 3.47 -4.07 13.09
N LEU A 94 3.97 -3.36 12.08
CA LEU A 94 3.27 -3.16 10.81
C LEU A 94 3.00 -4.49 10.09
N ARG A 95 3.92 -5.45 10.14
CA ARG A 95 3.74 -6.77 9.53
C ARG A 95 2.61 -7.54 10.21
N LYS A 96 2.56 -7.56 11.53
CA LYS A 96 1.45 -8.17 12.29
C LYS A 96 0.11 -7.51 11.95
N ALA A 97 0.08 -6.18 11.86
CA ALA A 97 -1.12 -5.46 11.48
C ALA A 97 -1.56 -5.77 10.04
N PHE A 98 -0.61 -5.88 9.11
CA PHE A 98 -0.88 -6.27 7.73
C PHE A 98 -1.53 -7.66 7.65
N ASP A 99 -0.98 -8.64 8.34
CA ASP A 99 -1.52 -10.00 8.36
C ASP A 99 -2.95 -10.02 8.94
N LEU A 100 -3.17 -9.35 10.06
CA LEU A 100 -4.51 -9.23 10.67
C LEU A 100 -5.52 -8.58 9.71
N LEU A 101 -5.13 -7.50 9.05
CA LEU A 101 -6.03 -6.71 8.20
C LEU A 101 -6.32 -7.37 6.85
N PHE A 102 -5.36 -8.09 6.27
CA PHE A 102 -5.42 -8.50 4.87
C PHE A 102 -5.30 -10.01 4.62
N ARG A 103 -4.86 -10.81 5.58
CA ARG A 103 -4.56 -12.24 5.39
C ARG A 103 -5.34 -13.21 6.29
N GLU A 104 -5.82 -12.76 7.44
CA GLU A 104 -6.51 -13.66 8.40
C GLU A 104 -7.97 -13.96 8.03
N GLY A 105 -8.46 -13.40 6.93
CA GLY A 105 -9.80 -13.71 6.42
C GLY A 105 -10.95 -13.00 7.12
N HIS A 106 -10.68 -12.01 7.98
CA HIS A 106 -11.72 -11.19 8.59
C HIS A 106 -12.42 -10.30 7.56
N ARG A 107 -13.68 -9.98 7.80
CA ARG A 107 -14.35 -8.88 7.11
C ARG A 107 -13.63 -7.57 7.45
N THR A 108 -13.55 -6.64 6.51
CA THR A 108 -12.80 -5.38 6.67
C THR A 108 -13.16 -4.62 7.95
N ALA A 109 -14.47 -4.46 8.24
CA ALA A 109 -14.91 -3.77 9.46
C ALA A 109 -14.44 -4.48 10.74
N GLU A 110 -14.48 -5.80 10.78
CA GLU A 110 -14.01 -6.60 11.92
C GLU A 110 -12.49 -6.53 12.05
N ALA A 111 -11.75 -6.64 10.96
CA ALA A 111 -10.29 -6.49 10.96
C ALA A 111 -9.86 -5.12 11.51
N ILE A 112 -10.52 -4.05 11.09
CA ILE A 112 -10.27 -2.69 11.60
C ILE A 112 -10.55 -2.61 13.11
N ARG A 113 -11.66 -3.18 13.57
CA ARG A 113 -12.02 -3.21 14.99
C ARG A 113 -10.97 -3.94 15.83
N LEU A 114 -10.54 -5.11 15.39
CA LEU A 114 -9.50 -5.90 16.06
C LEU A 114 -8.16 -5.17 16.07
N ALA A 115 -7.75 -4.57 14.96
CA ALA A 115 -6.50 -3.82 14.87
C ALA A 115 -6.51 -2.56 15.76
N LYS A 116 -7.63 -1.84 15.86
CA LYS A 116 -7.76 -0.70 16.79
C LYS A 116 -7.52 -1.11 18.23
N LYS A 117 -7.96 -2.29 18.63
CA LYS A 117 -7.76 -2.84 19.98
C LYS A 117 -6.32 -3.29 20.20
N GLU A 118 -5.80 -4.12 19.31
CA GLU A 118 -4.49 -4.78 19.44
C GLU A 118 -3.33 -3.79 19.32
N PHE A 119 -3.43 -2.83 18.40
CA PHE A 119 -2.38 -1.86 18.10
C PHE A 119 -2.68 -0.47 18.64
N LYS A 120 -3.41 -0.38 19.74
CA LYS A 120 -3.75 0.90 20.37
C LYS A 120 -2.50 1.73 20.67
N GLY A 121 -2.51 3.00 20.29
CA GLY A 121 -1.39 3.93 20.52
C GLY A 121 -0.25 3.82 19.50
N GLN A 122 -0.34 2.94 18.50
CA GLN A 122 0.65 2.82 17.45
C GLN A 122 0.27 3.69 16.25
N ALA A 123 0.98 4.79 16.06
CA ALA A 123 0.67 5.81 15.04
C ALA A 123 0.72 5.25 13.61
N ASP A 124 1.65 4.35 13.31
CA ASP A 124 1.77 3.77 11.97
C ASP A 124 0.54 2.92 11.62
N VAL A 125 0.08 2.09 12.54
CA VAL A 125 -1.13 1.28 12.35
C VAL A 125 -2.36 2.18 12.27
N ALA A 126 -2.47 3.19 13.11
CA ALA A 126 -3.55 4.16 13.06
C ALA A 126 -3.66 4.85 11.68
N LYS A 127 -2.53 5.12 11.03
CA LYS A 127 -2.49 5.69 9.67
C LYS A 127 -3.10 4.72 8.64
N ILE A 128 -2.78 3.43 8.72
CA ILE A 128 -3.39 2.42 7.84
C ILE A 128 -4.91 2.37 8.06
N LEU A 129 -5.35 2.33 9.30
CA LEU A 129 -6.78 2.22 9.63
C LEU A 129 -7.57 3.43 9.15
N ALA A 130 -7.08 4.64 9.38
CA ALA A 130 -7.69 5.87 8.88
C ALA A 130 -7.78 5.88 7.34
N PHE A 131 -6.73 5.41 6.67
CA PHE A 131 -6.71 5.28 5.22
C PHE A 131 -7.79 4.30 4.74
N MET A 132 -7.91 3.14 5.37
CA MET A 132 -8.91 2.11 5.02
C MET A 132 -10.34 2.59 5.24
N GLU A 133 -10.60 3.27 6.36
CA GLU A 133 -11.93 3.82 6.68
C GLU A 133 -12.39 4.89 5.68
N GLY A 134 -11.45 5.61 5.07
CA GLY A 134 -11.73 6.64 4.06
C GLY A 134 -11.84 6.14 2.63
N THR A 135 -11.74 4.82 2.38
CA THR A 135 -11.78 4.31 1.00
C THR A 135 -13.15 4.43 0.35
N LYS A 136 -13.15 4.83 -0.92
CA LYS A 136 -14.34 4.82 -1.79
C LYS A 136 -14.20 3.83 -2.94
N ARG A 137 -12.97 3.47 -3.29
CA ARG A 137 -12.64 2.54 -4.38
C ARG A 137 -12.45 1.10 -3.90
N GLY A 138 -12.47 0.87 -2.58
CA GLY A 138 -12.04 -0.37 -1.97
C GLY A 138 -10.51 -0.49 -1.91
N ILE A 139 -10.02 -1.40 -1.08
CA ILE A 139 -8.60 -1.66 -0.89
C ILE A 139 -8.17 -2.84 -1.77
N SER A 140 -7.01 -2.74 -2.41
CA SER A 140 -6.41 -3.85 -3.15
C SER A 140 -6.24 -5.07 -2.23
N ARG A 141 -6.51 -6.25 -2.78
CA ARG A 141 -6.40 -7.52 -2.02
C ARG A 141 -4.96 -7.94 -1.86
N ALA A 142 -4.65 -8.57 -0.75
CA ALA A 142 -3.35 -9.18 -0.53
C ALA A 142 -3.25 -10.57 -1.19
N VAL A 143 -2.05 -10.92 -1.65
CA VAL A 143 -1.71 -12.30 -2.01
C VAL A 143 -1.50 -13.14 -0.73
N SER A 144 -1.48 -14.47 -0.87
CA SER A 144 -1.12 -15.35 0.24
C SER A 144 0.35 -15.15 0.67
N LEU A 145 0.67 -15.55 1.89
CA LEU A 145 2.04 -15.49 2.38
C LEU A 145 3.01 -16.33 1.55
N ASP A 146 2.54 -17.48 1.05
CA ASP A 146 3.38 -18.33 0.18
C ASP A 146 3.69 -17.63 -1.14
N THR A 147 2.72 -16.99 -1.75
CA THR A 147 2.93 -16.20 -2.98
C THR A 147 3.88 -15.02 -2.75
N GLU A 148 3.80 -14.34 -1.60
CA GLU A 148 4.77 -13.29 -1.24
C GLU A 148 6.20 -13.86 -1.15
N ARG A 149 6.38 -14.97 -0.47
CA ARG A 149 7.69 -15.63 -0.31
C ARG A 149 8.29 -16.08 -1.65
N GLU A 150 7.46 -16.62 -2.53
CA GLU A 150 7.89 -17.00 -3.88
C GLU A 150 8.36 -15.78 -4.68
N PHE A 151 7.65 -14.67 -4.56
CA PHE A 151 8.03 -13.41 -5.21
C PHE A 151 9.37 -12.88 -4.69
N ASP A 152 9.57 -12.86 -3.36
CA ASP A 152 10.80 -12.39 -2.73
C ASP A 152 12.04 -13.21 -3.13
N GLN A 153 11.86 -14.48 -3.52
CA GLN A 153 12.95 -15.34 -4.01
C GLN A 153 13.33 -15.07 -5.47
N GLN A 154 12.47 -14.38 -6.24
CA GLN A 154 12.70 -14.08 -7.67
C GLN A 154 13.30 -12.69 -7.91
N VAL A 155 13.36 -11.85 -6.89
CA VAL A 155 13.83 -10.47 -6.93
C VAL A 155 15.13 -10.32 -6.16
#